data_cd0ed91147b7b7d5b7a3d630367d4a75
#
_entry.id   cd0ed91147b7b7d5b7a3d630367d4a75
#
_cell.length_a   1.000
_cell.length_b   1.000
_cell.length_c   1.000
_cell.angle_alpha   90.00
_cell.angle_beta   90.00
_cell.angle_gamma   90.00
#
_symmetry.space_group_name_H-M   'P 1'
#
loop_
_entity.id
_entity.type
_entity.pdbx_description
1 polymer ?
#
loop_
_entity_poly.entity_id
_entity_poly.type
_entity_poly.pdbx_seq_one_letter_code
_entity_poly.pdbx_strand_id
1 'polypeptide(L)'
;RHTLVVIFRSVGGGGGGGGGGGGGGWGGGGGGGGGGDLERLIARDIIRFPGFVNNVSEVIKAHHIFVLPSYREGVPRSTQEAMAVGRAVITTDVPGCRETVADKVNGFLIEPWNPRILAEKMIYFIENREAVRLMGNASYAIAKDKFDAEKVDLKLLDILKA
;
A
#
# COMPACT_ATOMS: atom_id res chain seq x y z
N ARG A 1 9.77 20.79 -2.04
CA ARG A 1 9.88 19.45 -1.43
C ARG A 1 8.84 18.57 -2.08
N HIS A 2 9.27 17.54 -2.79
CA HIS A 2 8.39 16.65 -3.53
C HIS A 2 7.63 15.71 -2.58
N THR A 3 6.38 15.37 -2.92
CA THR A 3 5.61 14.34 -2.22
C THR A 3 6.22 12.99 -2.54
N LEU A 4 6.66 12.26 -1.53
CA LEU A 4 7.23 10.94 -1.68
C LEU A 4 6.12 9.89 -1.56
N VAL A 5 6.12 8.93 -2.45
CA VAL A 5 5.12 7.85 -2.55
C VAL A 5 5.80 6.51 -2.31
N VAL A 6 5.24 5.70 -1.44
CA VAL A 6 5.63 4.28 -1.30
C VAL A 6 4.67 3.43 -2.10
N ILE A 7 5.21 2.63 -3.02
CA ILE A 7 4.44 1.66 -3.78
C ILE A 7 4.83 0.26 -3.30
N PHE A 8 3.85 -0.49 -2.78
CA PHE A 8 4.00 -1.91 -2.49
C PHE A 8 3.28 -2.74 -3.54
N ARG A 9 3.95 -3.79 -3.99
CA ARG A 9 3.32 -4.85 -4.79
C ARG A 9 3.28 -6.10 -3.94
N SER A 10 2.12 -6.58 -3.61
CA SER A 10 1.96 -7.91 -3.05
C SER A 10 2.29 -8.94 -4.14
N VAL A 11 3.31 -9.75 -3.89
CA VAL A 11 3.55 -10.95 -4.67
C VAL A 11 2.70 -12.04 -4.02
N GLY A 12 1.62 -12.43 -4.68
CA GLY A 12 0.74 -13.49 -4.21
C GLY A 12 1.55 -14.73 -3.85
N GLY A 13 1.56 -15.08 -2.57
CA GLY A 13 2.18 -16.27 -2.05
C GLY A 13 1.42 -17.51 -2.49
N GLY A 14 1.86 -18.16 -3.56
CA GLY A 14 1.60 -19.58 -3.81
C GLY A 14 2.43 -20.39 -2.83
N GLY A 15 1.77 -21.15 -1.95
CA GLY A 15 2.45 -22.01 -0.99
C GLY A 15 3.29 -23.08 -1.69
N GLY A 16 4.48 -23.32 -1.15
CA GLY A 16 5.36 -24.40 -1.55
C GLY A 16 6.73 -24.22 -0.89
N GLY A 17 7.03 -25.06 0.09
CA GLY A 17 8.23 -25.02 0.88
C GLY A 17 9.50 -25.34 0.08
N GLY A 18 10.66 -24.94 0.63
CA GLY A 18 11.97 -25.38 0.20
C GLY A 18 12.99 -24.27 0.21
N GLY A 19 14.01 -24.43 1.09
CA GLY A 19 15.07 -23.48 1.35
C GLY A 19 16.01 -23.26 0.16
N GLY A 20 16.79 -22.19 0.24
CA GLY A 20 17.95 -21.95 -0.61
C GLY A 20 18.09 -20.45 -0.95
N GLY A 21 19.15 -19.85 -0.45
CA GLY A 21 19.51 -18.48 -0.74
C GLY A 21 19.77 -18.25 -2.23
N GLY A 22 19.41 -17.09 -2.72
CA GLY A 22 19.77 -16.67 -4.06
C GLY A 22 19.01 -15.39 -4.38
N GLY A 23 19.71 -14.37 -4.84
CA GLY A 23 19.21 -13.08 -5.24
C GLY A 23 17.99 -13.16 -6.14
N GLY A 24 16.85 -12.71 -5.63
CA GLY A 24 15.59 -12.68 -6.32
C GLY A 24 15.56 -11.63 -7.42
N GLY A 25 16.06 -11.99 -8.58
CA GLY A 25 15.78 -11.28 -9.81
C GLY A 25 14.28 -11.24 -10.04
N TRP A 26 13.75 -10.12 -10.47
CA TRP A 26 12.41 -9.96 -10.96
C TRP A 26 12.23 -10.82 -12.23
N GLY A 27 11.90 -12.13 -12.03
CA GLY A 27 11.56 -13.04 -13.11
C GLY A 27 10.29 -12.60 -13.77
N GLY A 28 10.42 -11.93 -14.92
CA GLY A 28 9.35 -11.61 -15.82
C GLY A 28 8.78 -12.89 -16.42
N GLY A 29 7.50 -13.15 -16.17
CA GLY A 29 6.68 -13.98 -17.02
C GLY A 29 6.11 -13.12 -18.15
N GLY A 30 6.61 -13.29 -19.34
CA GLY A 30 6.00 -13.09 -20.66
C GLY A 30 5.50 -11.68 -21.02
N GLY A 31 6.16 -11.02 -21.97
CA GLY A 31 5.63 -9.98 -22.85
C GLY A 31 6.27 -8.60 -22.67
N GLY A 32 7.23 -8.32 -23.50
CA GLY A 32 7.64 -7.03 -24.07
C GLY A 32 7.75 -5.80 -23.19
N GLY A 33 8.94 -5.33 -22.88
CA GLY A 33 9.25 -3.91 -22.78
C GLY A 33 9.38 -3.25 -21.40
N GLY A 34 9.04 -3.89 -20.28
CA GLY A 34 8.92 -3.17 -19.00
C GLY A 34 10.19 -3.03 -18.14
N GLY A 35 11.22 -3.84 -18.34
CA GLY A 35 12.44 -3.83 -17.50
C GLY A 35 13.26 -2.57 -17.65
N GLY A 36 13.47 -2.13 -18.88
CA GLY A 36 14.30 -0.97 -19.18
C GLY A 36 13.74 0.37 -18.70
N ASP A 37 12.42 0.49 -18.54
CA ASP A 37 11.81 1.74 -18.11
C ASP A 37 11.96 1.94 -16.61
N LEU A 38 11.80 0.88 -15.81
CA LEU A 38 12.01 0.92 -14.36
C LEU A 38 13.47 1.27 -14.03
N GLU A 39 14.41 0.59 -14.69
CA GLU A 39 15.84 0.86 -14.52
C GLU A 39 16.22 2.29 -14.87
N ARG A 40 15.65 2.84 -15.95
CA ARG A 40 15.84 4.25 -16.33
C ARG A 40 15.31 5.22 -15.29
N LEU A 41 14.13 4.92 -14.70
CA LEU A 41 13.53 5.76 -13.67
C LEU A 41 14.33 5.70 -12.36
N ILE A 42 14.89 4.54 -12.02
CA ILE A 42 15.80 4.39 -10.87
C ILE A 42 17.10 5.16 -11.13
N ALA A 43 17.72 5.03 -12.30
CA ALA A 43 18.94 5.72 -12.67
C ALA A 43 18.80 7.25 -12.65
N ARG A 44 17.59 7.77 -12.87
CA ARG A 44 17.25 9.21 -12.81
C ARG A 44 16.81 9.68 -11.42
N ASP A 45 16.90 8.85 -10.40
CA ASP A 45 16.41 9.10 -9.01
C ASP A 45 14.92 9.52 -8.96
N ILE A 46 14.13 9.08 -9.94
CA ILE A 46 12.66 9.29 -9.98
C ILE A 46 11.98 8.25 -9.12
N ILE A 47 12.50 7.02 -9.15
CA ILE A 47 12.02 5.89 -8.34
C ILE A 47 13.19 5.38 -7.50
N ARG A 48 12.95 5.19 -6.22
CA ARG A 48 13.86 4.49 -5.31
C ARG A 48 13.36 3.08 -5.06
N PHE A 49 14.22 2.12 -5.32
CA PHE A 49 13.95 0.71 -5.06
C PHE A 49 14.90 0.20 -3.96
N PRO A 50 14.44 0.18 -2.70
CA PRO A 50 15.32 -0.19 -1.57
C PRO A 50 15.58 -1.70 -1.47
N GLY A 51 15.00 -2.53 -2.36
CA GLY A 51 15.07 -3.98 -2.24
C GLY A 51 14.28 -4.52 -1.05
N PHE A 52 14.79 -5.59 -0.42
CA PHE A 52 14.19 -6.14 0.79
C PHE A 52 14.45 -5.22 1.98
N VAL A 53 13.41 -4.87 2.71
CA VAL A 53 13.45 -3.97 3.87
C VAL A 53 12.98 -4.71 5.12
N ASN A 54 13.82 -4.75 6.16
CA ASN A 54 13.48 -5.39 7.43
C ASN A 54 12.43 -4.59 8.24
N ASN A 55 12.43 -3.27 8.10
CA ASN A 55 11.51 -2.39 8.82
C ASN A 55 10.67 -1.57 7.85
N VAL A 56 9.59 -2.18 7.37
CA VAL A 56 8.63 -1.56 6.43
C VAL A 56 7.98 -0.32 7.05
N SER A 57 7.71 -0.34 8.35
CA SER A 57 7.08 0.77 9.06
C SER A 57 7.90 2.06 8.99
N GLU A 58 9.23 1.97 9.11
CA GLU A 58 10.09 3.15 8.99
C GLU A 58 10.12 3.71 7.56
N VAL A 59 10.08 2.83 6.56
CA VAL A 59 9.95 3.27 5.15
C VAL A 59 8.63 4.01 4.95
N ILE A 60 7.53 3.46 5.43
CA ILE A 60 6.20 4.11 5.32
C ILE A 60 6.20 5.46 6.04
N LYS A 61 6.78 5.56 7.23
CA LYS A 61 6.88 6.82 7.99
C LYS A 61 7.68 7.90 7.25
N ALA A 62 8.67 7.54 6.47
CA ALA A 62 9.47 8.46 5.68
C ALA A 62 8.74 9.03 4.45
N HIS A 63 7.56 8.50 4.11
CA HIS A 63 6.81 8.85 2.91
C HIS A 63 5.48 9.54 3.25
N HIS A 64 4.83 10.18 2.28
CA HIS A 64 3.62 10.97 2.49
C HIS A 64 2.33 10.22 2.18
N ILE A 65 2.35 9.38 1.15
CA ILE A 65 1.21 8.56 0.72
C ILE A 65 1.65 7.11 0.56
N PHE A 66 0.71 6.21 0.75
CA PHE A 66 0.89 4.77 0.56
C PHE A 66 0.08 4.31 -0.65
N VAL A 67 0.69 3.53 -1.53
CA VAL A 67 0.06 3.03 -2.76
C VAL A 67 0.18 1.52 -2.84
N LEU A 68 -0.96 0.83 -2.93
CA LEU A 68 -1.04 -0.62 -3.07
C LEU A 68 -1.97 -1.00 -4.23
N PRO A 69 -1.49 -1.06 -5.48
CA PRO A 69 -2.30 -1.40 -6.64
C PRO A 69 -2.43 -2.92 -6.82
N SER A 70 -2.99 -3.60 -5.83
CA SER A 70 -3.16 -5.05 -5.83
C SER A 70 -4.40 -5.48 -6.59
N TYR A 71 -4.36 -6.67 -7.17
CA TYR A 71 -5.49 -7.25 -7.90
C TYR A 71 -6.30 -8.22 -7.06
N ARG A 72 -5.71 -8.75 -6.00
CA ARG A 72 -6.34 -9.71 -5.09
C ARG A 72 -5.64 -9.61 -3.74
N GLU A 73 -6.41 -9.22 -2.73
CA GLU A 73 -5.94 -9.12 -1.35
C GLU A 73 -7.02 -9.63 -0.40
N GLY A 74 -6.59 -10.27 0.71
CA GLY A 74 -7.36 -10.22 1.93
C GLY A 74 -7.34 -8.78 2.48
N VAL A 75 -7.53 -8.57 3.77
CA VAL A 75 -7.34 -7.24 4.36
C VAL A 75 -5.83 -6.95 4.44
N PRO A 76 -5.26 -6.05 3.60
CA PRO A 76 -3.82 -5.94 3.44
C PRO A 76 -3.17 -5.32 4.68
N ARG A 77 -2.27 -6.07 5.31
CA ARG A 77 -1.59 -5.68 6.54
C ARG A 77 -0.73 -4.42 6.35
N SER A 78 -0.05 -4.31 5.23
CA SER A 78 0.76 -3.13 4.89
C SER A 78 -0.07 -1.85 4.79
N THR A 79 -1.32 -1.94 4.33
CA THR A 79 -2.25 -0.81 4.32
C THR A 79 -2.66 -0.43 5.74
N GLN A 80 -2.94 -1.40 6.60
CA GLN A 80 -3.26 -1.13 8.01
C GLN A 80 -2.08 -0.45 8.72
N GLU A 81 -0.86 -0.88 8.48
CA GLU A 81 0.36 -0.25 9.00
C GLU A 81 0.52 1.19 8.50
N ALA A 82 0.26 1.43 7.21
CA ALA A 82 0.30 2.77 6.63
C ALA A 82 -0.77 3.70 7.24
N MET A 83 -1.97 3.18 7.43
CA MET A 83 -3.06 3.91 8.10
C MET A 83 -2.71 4.22 9.56
N ALA A 84 -2.13 3.27 10.29
CA ALA A 84 -1.74 3.44 11.69
C ALA A 84 -0.67 4.52 11.90
N VAL A 85 0.13 4.82 10.86
CA VAL A 85 1.08 5.94 10.87
C VAL A 85 0.56 7.18 10.13
N GLY A 86 -0.74 7.23 9.86
CA GLY A 86 -1.42 8.41 9.32
C GLY A 86 -1.07 8.71 7.86
N ARG A 87 -0.94 7.69 7.00
CA ARG A 87 -0.72 7.89 5.56
C ARG A 87 -2.04 7.87 4.80
N ALA A 88 -2.22 8.82 3.88
CA ALA A 88 -3.26 8.71 2.88
C ALA A 88 -2.98 7.53 1.95
N VAL A 89 -4.02 6.81 1.53
CA VAL A 89 -3.88 5.55 0.80
C VAL A 89 -4.47 5.64 -0.60
N ILE A 90 -3.77 5.07 -1.58
CA ILE A 90 -4.36 4.73 -2.88
C ILE A 90 -4.30 3.21 -3.02
N THR A 91 -5.43 2.57 -3.21
CA THR A 91 -5.49 1.12 -3.44
C THR A 91 -6.58 0.77 -4.46
N THR A 92 -6.55 -0.45 -4.95
CA THR A 92 -7.55 -0.93 -5.92
C THR A 92 -8.87 -1.26 -5.25
N ASP A 93 -9.94 -1.09 -5.99
CA ASP A 93 -11.31 -1.40 -5.58
C ASP A 93 -11.57 -2.92 -5.67
N VAL A 94 -10.94 -3.65 -4.76
CA VAL A 94 -11.12 -5.10 -4.57
C VAL A 94 -11.56 -5.40 -3.13
N PRO A 95 -12.22 -6.54 -2.87
CA PRO A 95 -12.89 -6.79 -1.57
C PRO A 95 -12.02 -6.49 -0.34
N GLY A 96 -10.83 -7.04 -0.24
CA GLY A 96 -9.97 -6.83 0.93
C GLY A 96 -9.45 -5.41 1.07
N CYS A 97 -9.24 -4.70 -0.03
CA CYS A 97 -8.81 -3.30 -0.01
C CYS A 97 -9.92 -2.35 0.43
N ARG A 98 -11.18 -2.63 0.08
CA ARG A 98 -12.35 -1.86 0.53
C ARG A 98 -12.50 -1.83 2.04
N GLU A 99 -12.00 -2.84 2.73
CA GLU A 99 -12.04 -2.88 4.19
C GLU A 99 -11.11 -1.84 4.84
N THR A 100 -10.10 -1.39 4.12
CA THR A 100 -9.11 -0.43 4.63
C THR A 100 -9.37 1.00 4.17
N VAL A 101 -9.91 1.20 2.97
CA VAL A 101 -10.08 2.53 2.40
C VAL A 101 -11.55 2.86 2.21
N ALA A 102 -11.99 3.94 2.85
CA ALA A 102 -13.22 4.65 2.54
C ALA A 102 -12.90 5.71 1.48
N ASP A 103 -13.42 5.51 0.26
CA ASP A 103 -13.08 6.36 -0.89
C ASP A 103 -13.33 7.84 -0.61
N LYS A 104 -12.35 8.68 -0.95
CA LYS A 104 -12.32 10.14 -0.73
C LYS A 104 -12.31 10.58 0.75
N VAL A 105 -12.27 9.66 1.70
CA VAL A 105 -12.20 9.97 3.13
C VAL A 105 -10.78 9.82 3.64
N ASN A 106 -10.18 8.65 3.50
CA ASN A 106 -8.79 8.38 3.91
C ASN A 106 -7.87 8.02 2.75
N GLY A 107 -8.36 8.14 1.52
CA GLY A 107 -7.61 7.84 0.31
C GLY A 107 -8.53 7.65 -0.89
N PHE A 108 -8.05 6.90 -1.86
CA PHE A 108 -8.78 6.59 -3.08
C PHE A 108 -8.83 5.09 -3.35
N LEU A 109 -10.01 4.61 -3.71
CA LEU A 109 -10.22 3.33 -4.36
C LEU A 109 -10.19 3.53 -5.87
N ILE A 110 -9.32 2.80 -6.56
CA ILE A 110 -9.16 2.88 -8.01
C ILE A 110 -9.51 1.56 -8.67
N GLU A 111 -10.00 1.62 -9.90
CA GLU A 111 -10.29 0.44 -10.69
C GLU A 111 -9.00 -0.38 -10.91
N PRO A 112 -9.04 -1.73 -10.72
CA PRO A 112 -7.92 -2.60 -11.06
C PRO A 112 -7.51 -2.46 -12.53
N TRP A 113 -6.22 -2.66 -12.82
CA TRP A 113 -5.66 -2.58 -14.18
C TRP A 113 -5.74 -1.20 -14.85
N ASN A 114 -6.01 -0.14 -14.10
CA ASN A 114 -6.11 1.23 -14.61
C ASN A 114 -4.95 2.11 -14.16
N PRO A 115 -3.77 2.03 -14.81
CA PRO A 115 -2.60 2.83 -14.44
C PRO A 115 -2.82 4.33 -14.63
N ARG A 116 -3.74 4.72 -15.52
CA ARG A 116 -4.06 6.13 -15.76
C ARG A 116 -4.73 6.75 -14.54
N ILE A 117 -5.75 6.09 -13.99
CA ILE A 117 -6.44 6.58 -12.79
C ILE A 117 -5.47 6.57 -11.60
N LEU A 118 -4.60 5.57 -11.47
CA LEU A 118 -3.55 5.57 -10.45
C LEU A 118 -2.68 6.83 -10.56
N ALA A 119 -2.17 7.14 -11.75
CA ALA A 119 -1.35 8.32 -11.97
C ALA A 119 -2.11 9.62 -11.65
N GLU A 120 -3.37 9.74 -12.05
CA GLU A 120 -4.22 10.89 -11.73
C GLU A 120 -4.37 11.10 -10.23
N LYS A 121 -4.58 10.02 -9.44
CA LYS A 121 -4.70 10.14 -7.98
C LYS A 121 -3.36 10.44 -7.30
N MET A 122 -2.26 9.95 -7.83
CA MET A 122 -0.92 10.32 -7.36
C MET A 122 -0.64 11.81 -7.61
N ILE A 123 -0.95 12.32 -8.81
CA ILE A 123 -0.82 13.75 -9.16
C ILE A 123 -1.71 14.60 -8.26
N TYR A 124 -2.95 14.18 -8.04
CA TYR A 124 -3.85 14.87 -7.12
C TYR A 124 -3.21 15.12 -5.74
N PHE A 125 -2.57 14.12 -5.14
CA PHE A 125 -1.89 14.27 -3.86
C PHE A 125 -0.63 15.14 -3.94
N ILE A 126 0.08 15.13 -5.07
CA ILE A 126 1.25 16.01 -5.29
C ILE A 126 0.80 17.47 -5.29
N GLU A 127 -0.32 17.78 -5.92
CA GLU A 127 -0.88 19.12 -6.06
C GLU A 127 -1.64 19.57 -4.82
N ASN A 128 -2.20 18.63 -4.02
CA ASN A 128 -3.08 18.92 -2.89
C ASN A 128 -2.51 18.40 -1.56
N ARG A 129 -1.51 19.08 -1.03
CA ARG A 129 -0.84 18.70 0.23
C ARG A 129 -1.78 18.65 1.44
N GLU A 130 -2.78 19.52 1.45
CA GLU A 130 -3.79 19.55 2.51
C GLU A 130 -4.64 18.26 2.48
N ALA A 131 -4.99 17.77 1.30
CA ALA A 131 -5.68 16.48 1.16
C ALA A 131 -4.83 15.32 1.71
N VAL A 132 -3.51 15.31 1.50
CA VAL A 132 -2.60 14.32 2.10
C VAL A 132 -2.72 14.33 3.61
N ARG A 133 -2.70 15.50 4.23
CA ARG A 133 -2.80 15.66 5.68
C ARG A 133 -4.16 15.23 6.23
N LEU A 134 -5.25 15.69 5.62
CA LEU A 134 -6.61 15.38 6.06
C LEU A 134 -6.93 13.90 5.92
N MET A 135 -6.63 13.31 4.75
CA MET A 135 -6.86 11.88 4.51
C MET A 135 -5.92 11.00 5.34
N GLY A 136 -4.70 11.45 5.61
CA GLY A 136 -3.79 10.78 6.54
C GLY A 136 -4.34 10.73 7.97
N ASN A 137 -4.87 11.84 8.48
CA ASN A 137 -5.52 11.88 9.78
C ASN A 137 -6.76 10.98 9.84
N ALA A 138 -7.56 10.95 8.78
CA ALA A 138 -8.69 10.04 8.67
C ALA A 138 -8.25 8.57 8.66
N SER A 139 -7.16 8.24 7.95
CA SER A 139 -6.55 6.90 7.97
C SER A 139 -6.20 6.47 9.39
N TYR A 140 -5.53 7.34 10.14
CA TYR A 140 -5.17 7.05 11.53
C TYR A 140 -6.41 6.79 12.41
N ALA A 141 -7.43 7.63 12.28
CA ALA A 141 -8.68 7.47 13.04
C ALA A 141 -9.38 6.15 12.73
N ILE A 142 -9.49 5.79 11.43
CA ILE A 142 -10.07 4.52 11.00
C ILE A 142 -9.23 3.33 11.50
N ALA A 143 -7.91 3.40 11.41
CA ALA A 143 -7.03 2.33 11.89
C ALA A 143 -7.20 2.08 13.38
N LYS A 144 -7.21 3.15 14.18
CA LYS A 144 -7.43 3.08 15.63
C LYS A 144 -8.80 2.53 16.02
N ASP A 145 -9.81 2.75 15.17
CA ASP A 145 -11.14 2.23 15.43
C ASP A 145 -11.33 0.77 15.00
N LYS A 146 -10.90 0.43 13.78
CA LYS A 146 -11.16 -0.88 13.18
C LYS A 146 -10.10 -1.95 13.50
N PHE A 147 -8.82 -1.56 13.61
CA PHE A 147 -7.67 -2.47 13.62
C PHE A 147 -6.86 -2.43 14.90
N ASP A 148 -7.35 -1.75 15.93
CA ASP A 148 -6.76 -1.79 17.27
C ASP A 148 -6.88 -3.21 17.85
N ALA A 149 -5.74 -3.81 18.19
CA ALA A 149 -5.67 -5.18 18.65
C ALA A 149 -6.51 -5.41 19.91
N GLU A 150 -6.49 -4.46 20.86
CA GLU A 150 -7.29 -4.57 22.09
C GLU A 150 -8.80 -4.58 21.80
N LYS A 151 -9.24 -3.74 20.86
CA LYS A 151 -10.66 -3.71 20.46
C LYS A 151 -11.09 -4.97 19.70
N VAL A 152 -10.21 -5.52 18.88
CA VAL A 152 -10.46 -6.77 18.14
C VAL A 152 -10.57 -7.93 19.11
N ASP A 153 -9.67 -8.02 20.08
CA ASP A 153 -9.68 -9.07 21.10
C ASP A 153 -10.93 -9.00 21.98
N LEU A 154 -11.35 -7.80 22.39
CA LEU A 154 -12.59 -7.63 23.17
C LEU A 154 -13.83 -8.09 22.39
N LYS A 155 -13.95 -7.72 21.12
CA LYS A 155 -15.05 -8.17 20.26
C LYS A 155 -15.06 -9.69 20.09
N LEU A 156 -13.88 -10.30 19.94
CA LEU A 156 -13.76 -11.76 19.84
C LEU A 156 -14.21 -12.47 21.11
N LEU A 157 -13.81 -11.94 22.28
CA LEU A 157 -14.22 -12.47 23.58
C LEU A 157 -15.73 -12.38 23.80
N ASP A 158 -16.37 -11.30 23.35
CA ASP A 158 -17.83 -11.15 23.45
C ASP A 158 -18.58 -12.17 22.56
N ILE A 159 -18.07 -12.45 21.37
CA ILE A 159 -18.64 -13.47 20.47
C ILE A 159 -18.49 -14.88 21.07
N LEU A 160 -17.34 -15.17 21.70
CA LEU A 160 -17.07 -16.49 22.27
C LEU A 160 -17.84 -16.76 23.59
N LYS A 161 -18.39 -15.72 24.22
CA LYS A 161 -19.21 -15.84 25.45
C LYS A 161 -20.71 -15.94 25.17
N ALA A 162 -21.13 -15.67 23.92
CA ALA A 162 -22.53 -15.76 23.48
C ALA A 162 -22.90 -17.17 23.00
#